data_407175948305df65d835fcbd0cf8e197
#
_entry.id   407175948305df65d835fcbd0cf8e197
#
_cell.length_a   1.000
_cell.length_b   1.000
_cell.length_c   1.000
_cell.angle_alpha   90.00
_cell.angle_beta   90.00
_cell.angle_gamma   90.00
#
_symmetry.space_group_name_H-M   'P 1'
#
loop_
_entity.id
_entity.type
_entity.pdbx_description
1 polymer ?
#
loop_
_entity_poly.entity_id
_entity_poly.type
_entity_poly.pdbx_seq_one_letter_code
_entity_poly.pdbx_strand_id
1 'polypeptide(L)'
;GFIDEAVYLALECGVTICTFGDLVRVPGTEMSLAGAREKGAKVRIVYSPVDAEQYAKDHPEEQVVFLAVGFETTTPASCLAVRKASEDGLTNFALLVANKTMPGAYAALKGSADVFLYPGHVNAITGTELCESLVDEGVSGVVAGFTAKELLTALAVALVKFQEGKPFFVN
;
A
#
# COMPACT_ATOMS: atom_id res chain seq x y z
N GLY A 1 -11.78 -11.13 -3.21
CA GLY A 1 -10.95 -9.91 -3.08
C GLY A 1 -9.47 -10.22 -3.16
N PHE A 2 -8.63 -9.22 -2.92
CA PHE A 2 -7.16 -9.35 -3.05
C PHE A 2 -6.55 -10.47 -2.18
N ILE A 3 -6.98 -10.58 -0.94
CA ILE A 3 -6.53 -11.66 -0.03
C ILE A 3 -7.06 -13.02 -0.48
N ASP A 4 -8.29 -13.09 -0.99
CA ASP A 4 -8.86 -14.35 -1.48
C ASP A 4 -8.09 -14.88 -2.69
N GLU A 5 -7.66 -13.98 -3.59
CA GLU A 5 -6.79 -14.33 -4.73
C GLU A 5 -5.45 -14.88 -4.26
N ALA A 6 -4.82 -14.23 -3.29
CA ALA A 6 -3.56 -14.70 -2.71
C ALA A 6 -3.72 -16.07 -2.03
N VAL A 7 -4.81 -16.29 -1.31
CA VAL A 7 -5.13 -17.59 -0.69
C VAL A 7 -5.35 -18.67 -1.74
N TYR A 8 -6.09 -18.36 -2.81
CA TYR A 8 -6.32 -19.27 -3.94
C TYR A 8 -4.99 -19.69 -4.61
N LEU A 9 -4.14 -18.71 -4.93
CA LEU A 9 -2.82 -18.98 -5.52
C LEU A 9 -1.97 -19.88 -4.62
N ALA A 10 -2.00 -19.66 -3.30
CA ALA A 10 -1.21 -20.45 -2.36
C ALA A 10 -1.73 -21.88 -2.18
N LEU A 11 -3.04 -22.07 -2.05
CA LEU A 11 -3.63 -23.39 -1.73
C LEU A 11 -3.90 -24.24 -2.98
N GLU A 12 -4.43 -23.62 -4.05
CA GLU A 12 -4.87 -24.37 -5.23
C GLU A 12 -3.80 -24.43 -6.31
N CYS A 13 -2.98 -23.38 -6.42
CA CYS A 13 -1.90 -23.34 -7.44
C CYS A 13 -0.53 -23.71 -6.88
N GLY A 14 -0.39 -23.92 -5.56
CA GLY A 14 0.88 -24.27 -4.93
C GLY A 14 1.95 -23.16 -4.96
N VAL A 15 1.55 -21.91 -5.21
CA VAL A 15 2.44 -20.76 -5.29
C VAL A 15 2.92 -20.36 -3.90
N THR A 16 4.19 -20.01 -3.79
CA THR A 16 4.73 -19.38 -2.58
C THR A 16 4.38 -17.90 -2.56
N ILE A 17 3.57 -17.50 -1.60
CA ILE A 17 3.19 -16.10 -1.39
C ILE A 17 4.21 -15.43 -0.48
N CYS A 18 4.88 -14.41 -1.00
CA CYS A 18 5.73 -13.51 -0.23
C CYS A 18 4.97 -12.23 0.11
N THR A 19 4.98 -11.81 1.37
CA THR A 19 4.20 -10.67 1.83
C THR A 19 4.83 -9.98 3.03
N PHE A 20 4.42 -8.74 3.31
CA PHE A 20 4.72 -8.08 4.58
C PHE A 20 3.96 -8.72 5.73
N GLY A 21 4.52 -8.65 6.93
CA GLY A 21 3.99 -9.37 8.09
C GLY A 21 2.59 -8.93 8.54
N ASP A 22 2.23 -7.67 8.31
CA ASP A 22 0.92 -7.09 8.63
C ASP A 22 -0.21 -7.68 7.76
N LEU A 23 0.08 -8.02 6.50
CA LEU A 23 -0.92 -8.61 5.60
C LEU A 23 -1.28 -10.06 5.94
N VAL A 24 -0.43 -10.78 6.67
CA VAL A 24 -0.64 -12.21 6.96
C VAL A 24 -1.95 -12.46 7.72
N ARG A 25 -2.36 -11.50 8.57
CA ARG A 25 -3.57 -11.58 9.39
C ARG A 25 -4.78 -10.85 8.83
N VAL A 26 -4.63 -10.17 7.70
CA VAL A 26 -5.76 -9.49 7.05
C VAL A 26 -6.79 -10.52 6.61
N PRO A 27 -8.06 -10.36 6.99
CA PRO A 27 -9.09 -11.33 6.63
C PRO A 27 -9.43 -11.23 5.14
N GLY A 28 -9.49 -12.37 4.47
CA GLY A 28 -10.22 -12.54 3.23
C GLY A 28 -11.69 -12.85 3.49
N THR A 29 -12.42 -13.26 2.47
CA THR A 29 -13.85 -13.66 2.61
C THR A 29 -13.99 -14.90 3.48
N GLU A 30 -13.16 -15.90 3.30
CA GLU A 30 -13.22 -17.16 4.05
C GLU A 30 -12.10 -17.28 5.08
N MET A 31 -10.88 -16.85 4.73
CA MET A 31 -9.74 -16.97 5.61
C MET A 31 -8.65 -15.93 5.30
N SER A 32 -7.72 -15.76 6.25
CA SER A 32 -6.50 -14.98 6.06
C SER A 32 -5.37 -15.87 5.52
N LEU A 33 -4.25 -15.25 5.13
CA LEU A 33 -3.02 -15.99 4.80
C LEU A 33 -2.47 -16.81 6.00
N ALA A 34 -2.70 -16.34 7.23
CA ALA A 34 -2.38 -17.13 8.43
C ALA A 34 -3.18 -18.44 8.46
N GLY A 35 -4.49 -18.38 8.22
CA GLY A 35 -5.33 -19.57 8.13
C GLY A 35 -4.96 -20.48 6.96
N ALA A 36 -4.56 -19.92 5.83
CA ALA A 36 -4.06 -20.69 4.70
C ALA A 36 -2.75 -21.45 5.04
N ARG A 37 -1.83 -20.84 5.81
CA ARG A 37 -0.62 -21.53 6.31
C ARG A 37 -0.95 -22.75 7.16
N GLU A 38 -1.95 -22.68 8.01
CA GLU A 38 -2.41 -23.82 8.84
C GLU A 38 -2.92 -24.99 7.98
N LYS A 39 -3.39 -24.67 6.75
CA LYS A 39 -3.82 -25.65 5.74
C LYS A 39 -2.70 -26.09 4.78
N GLY A 40 -1.47 -25.69 5.04
CA GLY A 40 -0.30 -26.08 4.26
C GLY A 40 0.14 -25.12 3.16
N ALA A 41 -0.47 -23.93 3.05
CA ALA A 41 -0.04 -22.91 2.09
C ALA A 41 1.38 -22.41 2.41
N LYS A 42 2.17 -22.21 1.36
CA LYS A 42 3.50 -21.60 1.46
C LYS A 42 3.36 -20.07 1.53
N VAL A 43 3.45 -19.52 2.73
CA VAL A 43 3.40 -18.06 2.96
C VAL A 43 4.67 -17.63 3.68
N ARG A 44 5.44 -16.74 3.06
CA ARG A 44 6.70 -16.23 3.56
C ARG A 44 6.61 -14.75 3.88
N ILE A 45 7.02 -14.38 5.09
CA ILE A 45 7.15 -12.98 5.48
C ILE A 45 8.49 -12.46 4.98
N VAL A 46 8.44 -11.33 4.27
CA VAL A 46 9.60 -10.59 3.76
C VAL A 46 9.55 -9.14 4.20
N TYR A 47 10.67 -8.45 4.17
CA TYR A 47 10.77 -7.04 4.57
C TYR A 47 10.88 -6.09 3.36
N SER A 48 11.12 -6.64 2.18
CA SER A 48 11.13 -5.88 0.92
C SER A 48 10.69 -6.75 -0.26
N PRO A 49 10.23 -6.13 -1.37
CA PRO A 49 9.96 -6.86 -2.62
C PRO A 49 11.21 -7.53 -3.20
N VAL A 50 12.39 -6.95 -2.94
CA VAL A 50 13.69 -7.50 -3.39
C VAL A 50 14.04 -8.80 -2.64
N ASP A 51 13.63 -8.92 -1.37
CA ASP A 51 13.81 -10.19 -0.63
C ASP A 51 12.97 -11.32 -1.25
N ALA A 52 11.78 -11.00 -1.77
CA ALA A 52 10.93 -11.96 -2.46
C ALA A 52 11.53 -12.36 -3.83
N GLU A 53 12.09 -11.40 -4.57
CA GLU A 53 12.83 -11.66 -5.81
C GLU A 53 14.05 -12.54 -5.55
N GLN A 54 14.84 -12.23 -4.53
CA GLN A 54 16.00 -13.05 -4.15
C GLN A 54 15.58 -14.47 -3.76
N TYR A 55 14.47 -14.61 -3.02
CA TYR A 55 13.91 -15.91 -2.69
C TYR A 55 13.56 -16.73 -3.94
N ALA A 56 12.91 -16.11 -4.92
CA ALA A 56 12.59 -16.76 -6.19
C ALA A 56 13.85 -17.22 -6.96
N LYS A 57 14.90 -16.42 -6.90
CA LYS A 57 16.21 -16.75 -7.49
C LYS A 57 16.87 -17.97 -6.81
N ASP A 58 16.75 -18.06 -5.49
CA ASP A 58 17.33 -19.14 -4.70
C ASP A 58 16.49 -20.45 -4.77
N HIS A 59 15.22 -20.35 -5.24
CA HIS A 59 14.27 -21.47 -5.33
C HIS A 59 13.65 -21.54 -6.74
N PRO A 60 14.43 -21.89 -7.76
CA PRO A 60 13.96 -21.88 -9.15
C PRO A 60 12.83 -22.89 -9.42
N GLU A 61 12.64 -23.86 -8.53
CA GLU A 61 11.56 -24.85 -8.60
C GLU A 61 10.21 -24.35 -8.06
N GLU A 62 10.20 -23.21 -7.35
CA GLU A 62 9.00 -22.62 -6.78
C GLU A 62 8.49 -21.44 -7.63
N GLN A 63 7.18 -21.36 -7.82
CA GLN A 63 6.54 -20.13 -8.32
C GLN A 63 6.34 -19.19 -7.14
N VAL A 64 6.83 -17.97 -7.25
CA VAL A 64 6.82 -16.97 -6.17
C VAL A 64 6.00 -15.76 -6.58
N VAL A 65 5.03 -15.39 -5.76
CA VAL A 65 4.23 -14.18 -5.95
C VAL A 65 4.41 -13.27 -4.72
N PHE A 66 4.85 -12.03 -4.97
CA PHE A 66 4.90 -11.01 -3.94
C PHE A 66 3.63 -10.18 -3.93
N LEU A 67 3.03 -9.96 -2.77
CA LEU A 67 1.85 -9.11 -2.59
C LEU A 67 2.27 -7.64 -2.52
N ALA A 68 2.16 -6.94 -3.65
CA ALA A 68 2.51 -5.53 -3.78
C ALA A 68 1.34 -4.64 -3.35
N VAL A 69 1.34 -4.24 -2.08
CA VAL A 69 0.33 -3.37 -1.48
C VAL A 69 0.99 -2.08 -0.99
N GLY A 70 0.32 -0.97 -1.17
CA GLY A 70 0.78 0.32 -0.66
C GLY A 70 0.41 1.47 -1.59
N PHE A 71 1.14 2.55 -1.46
CA PHE A 71 0.93 3.79 -2.19
C PHE A 71 2.20 4.22 -2.95
N GLU A 72 2.29 5.49 -3.32
CA GLU A 72 3.38 6.03 -4.13
C GLU A 72 4.77 5.76 -3.56
N THR A 73 4.89 5.71 -2.24
CA THR A 73 6.19 5.53 -1.56
C THR A 73 6.71 4.10 -1.59
N THR A 74 5.83 3.11 -1.75
CA THR A 74 6.19 1.67 -1.76
C THR A 74 6.29 1.10 -3.17
N THR A 75 5.61 1.69 -4.14
CA THR A 75 5.59 1.26 -5.55
C THR A 75 6.99 1.18 -6.18
N PRO A 76 7.92 2.14 -5.95
CA PRO A 76 9.26 2.07 -6.54
C PRO A 76 10.03 0.80 -6.19
N ALA A 77 9.91 0.32 -4.95
CA ALA A 77 10.60 -0.90 -4.53
C ALA A 77 10.04 -2.15 -5.25
N SER A 78 8.73 -2.21 -5.48
CA SER A 78 8.10 -3.29 -6.26
C SER A 78 8.55 -3.25 -7.73
N CYS A 79 8.62 -2.06 -8.34
CA CYS A 79 9.13 -1.89 -9.70
C CYS A 79 10.62 -2.31 -9.81
N LEU A 80 11.42 -1.99 -8.80
CA LEU A 80 12.83 -2.39 -8.75
C LEU A 80 12.97 -3.92 -8.71
N ALA A 81 12.17 -4.62 -7.90
CA ALA A 81 12.19 -6.07 -7.83
C ALA A 81 11.84 -6.73 -9.18
N VAL A 82 10.80 -6.23 -9.86
CA VAL A 82 10.43 -6.71 -11.21
C VAL A 82 11.55 -6.48 -12.22
N ARG A 83 12.14 -5.27 -12.22
CA ARG A 83 13.26 -4.96 -13.11
C ARG A 83 14.43 -5.90 -12.88
N LYS A 84 14.81 -6.10 -11.62
CA LYS A 84 15.91 -7.00 -11.25
C LYS A 84 15.61 -8.45 -11.64
N ALA A 85 14.39 -8.95 -11.39
CA ALA A 85 13.97 -10.28 -11.82
C ALA A 85 14.08 -10.44 -13.35
N SER A 86 13.70 -9.41 -14.11
CA SER A 86 13.83 -9.40 -15.58
C SER A 86 15.30 -9.39 -16.03
N GLU A 87 16.15 -8.58 -15.42
CA GLU A 87 17.60 -8.53 -15.68
C GLU A 87 18.28 -9.86 -15.37
N ASP A 88 17.86 -10.55 -14.31
CA ASP A 88 18.36 -11.86 -13.90
C ASP A 88 17.70 -13.04 -14.67
N GLY A 89 16.73 -12.75 -15.56
CA GLY A 89 16.04 -13.75 -16.39
C GLY A 89 15.14 -14.69 -15.57
N LEU A 90 14.64 -14.26 -14.43
CA LEU A 90 13.74 -15.08 -13.62
C LEU A 90 12.37 -15.23 -14.31
N THR A 91 11.89 -16.48 -14.38
CA THR A 91 10.58 -16.83 -14.95
C THR A 91 9.57 -17.27 -13.88
N ASN A 92 10.01 -17.37 -12.64
CA ASN A 92 9.26 -17.88 -11.49
C ASN A 92 8.90 -16.79 -10.47
N PHE A 93 9.02 -15.51 -10.80
CA PHE A 93 8.67 -14.37 -9.94
C PHE A 93 7.59 -13.50 -10.56
N ALA A 94 6.57 -13.17 -9.78
CA ALA A 94 5.51 -12.27 -10.19
C ALA A 94 5.02 -11.40 -9.02
N LEU A 95 4.28 -10.34 -9.34
CA LEU A 95 3.58 -9.49 -8.36
C LEU A 95 2.06 -9.67 -8.49
N LEU A 96 1.38 -9.81 -7.35
CA LEU A 96 -0.05 -9.54 -7.26
C LEU A 96 -0.21 -8.10 -6.74
N VAL A 97 -0.73 -7.21 -7.58
CA VAL A 97 -0.66 -5.76 -7.36
C VAL A 97 -1.98 -5.19 -6.85
N ALA A 98 -1.92 -4.49 -5.72
CA ALA A 98 -3.01 -3.68 -5.17
C ALA A 98 -2.52 -2.30 -4.70
N ASN A 99 -1.49 -1.76 -5.35
CA ASN A 99 -1.04 -0.39 -5.11
C ASN A 99 -2.13 0.62 -5.50
N LYS A 100 -2.27 1.66 -4.69
CA LYS A 100 -3.21 2.76 -4.88
C LYS A 100 -2.47 4.09 -4.86
N THR A 101 -3.14 5.14 -5.33
CA THR A 101 -2.66 6.51 -5.20
C THR A 101 -3.39 7.21 -4.06
N MET A 102 -2.68 8.03 -3.30
CA MET A 102 -3.27 8.73 -2.15
C MET A 102 -4.42 9.66 -2.53
N PRO A 103 -4.36 10.48 -3.60
CA PRO A 103 -5.50 11.30 -3.99
C PRO A 103 -6.76 10.48 -4.32
N GLY A 104 -6.60 9.37 -5.02
CA GLY A 104 -7.71 8.44 -5.28
C GLY A 104 -8.31 7.83 -4.01
N ALA A 105 -7.45 7.54 -3.00
CA ALA A 105 -7.92 7.05 -1.71
C ALA A 105 -8.71 8.12 -0.95
N TYR A 106 -8.26 9.38 -0.95
CA TYR A 106 -9.01 10.47 -0.32
C TYR A 106 -10.36 10.72 -0.99
N ALA A 107 -10.41 10.72 -2.33
CA ALA A 107 -11.67 10.83 -3.06
C ALA A 107 -12.64 9.69 -2.70
N ALA A 108 -12.15 8.46 -2.60
CA ALA A 108 -12.97 7.30 -2.21
C ALA A 108 -13.44 7.35 -0.75
N LEU A 109 -12.70 8.03 0.13
CA LEU A 109 -13.02 8.20 1.55
C LEU A 109 -13.79 9.50 1.83
N LYS A 110 -14.17 10.25 0.81
CA LYS A 110 -14.97 11.47 0.94
C LYS A 110 -16.20 11.22 1.80
N GLY A 111 -16.42 12.09 2.80
CA GLY A 111 -17.53 11.99 3.76
C GLY A 111 -17.28 11.03 4.93
N SER A 112 -16.16 10.31 4.98
CA SER A 112 -15.79 9.48 6.14
C SER A 112 -15.08 10.27 7.23
N ALA A 113 -14.56 11.46 6.91
CA ALA A 113 -13.92 12.40 7.82
C ALA A 113 -14.16 13.83 7.34
N ASP A 114 -14.16 14.78 8.27
CA ASP A 114 -14.31 16.21 7.97
C ASP A 114 -13.03 16.81 7.38
N VAL A 115 -11.87 16.36 7.85
CA VAL A 115 -10.55 16.82 7.39
C VAL A 115 -9.58 15.64 7.35
N PHE A 116 -8.77 15.58 6.30
CA PHE A 116 -7.66 14.61 6.18
C PHE A 116 -6.32 15.23 6.55
N LEU A 117 -5.47 14.47 7.20
CA LEU A 117 -4.04 14.80 7.32
C LEU A 117 -3.29 14.09 6.19
N TYR A 118 -2.81 14.86 5.23
CA TYR A 118 -2.06 14.36 4.09
C TYR A 118 -0.60 14.07 4.47
N PRO A 119 -0.04 12.91 4.10
CA PRO A 119 1.34 12.60 4.40
C PRO A 119 2.31 13.43 3.56
N GLY A 120 3.09 14.28 4.22
CA GLY A 120 3.99 15.23 3.55
C GLY A 120 5.02 14.58 2.61
N HIS A 121 5.49 13.37 2.93
CA HIS A 121 6.45 12.66 2.09
C HIS A 121 5.86 12.19 0.74
N VAL A 122 4.55 11.93 0.66
CA VAL A 122 3.87 11.65 -0.61
C VAL A 122 3.84 12.91 -1.46
N ASN A 123 3.37 14.02 -0.88
CA ASN A 123 3.28 15.30 -1.60
C ASN A 123 4.65 15.85 -2.02
N ALA A 124 5.72 15.53 -1.28
CA ALA A 124 7.08 15.84 -1.69
C ALA A 124 7.51 15.13 -2.99
N ILE A 125 6.94 13.96 -3.28
CA ILE A 125 7.22 13.19 -4.49
C ILE A 125 6.27 13.57 -5.63
N THR A 126 4.97 13.67 -5.35
CA THR A 126 3.91 13.80 -6.37
C THR A 126 3.46 15.23 -6.62
N GLY A 127 3.89 16.20 -5.78
CA GLY A 127 3.33 17.55 -5.77
C GLY A 127 2.00 17.63 -5.02
N THR A 128 1.40 18.82 -5.01
CA THR A 128 0.18 19.11 -4.26
C THR A 128 -1.07 19.26 -5.14
N GLU A 129 -0.89 19.41 -6.45
CA GLU A 129 -1.96 19.74 -7.40
C GLU A 129 -3.18 18.80 -7.31
N LEU A 130 -2.93 17.49 -7.16
CA LEU A 130 -4.02 16.51 -7.02
C LEU A 130 -4.77 16.65 -5.69
N CYS A 131 -4.08 17.01 -4.59
CA CYS A 131 -4.72 17.26 -3.31
C CYS A 131 -5.49 18.60 -3.31
N GLU A 132 -4.96 19.59 -4.00
CA GLU A 132 -5.63 20.90 -4.21
C GLU A 132 -6.93 20.74 -4.99
N SER A 133 -6.93 19.94 -6.06
CA SER A 133 -8.15 19.69 -6.87
C SER A 133 -9.26 18.99 -6.07
N LEU A 134 -8.96 18.24 -5.02
CA LEU A 134 -9.96 17.61 -4.17
C LEU A 134 -10.78 18.63 -3.36
N VAL A 135 -10.31 19.86 -3.20
CA VAL A 135 -11.09 20.96 -2.56
C VAL A 135 -12.36 21.26 -3.35
N ASP A 136 -12.29 21.25 -4.67
CA ASP A 136 -13.46 21.46 -5.56
C ASP A 136 -14.48 20.33 -5.41
N GLU A 137 -14.03 19.16 -4.98
CA GLU A 137 -14.89 18.02 -4.66
C GLU A 137 -15.42 18.06 -3.22
N GLY A 138 -15.06 19.07 -2.43
CA GLY A 138 -15.48 19.25 -1.05
C GLY A 138 -14.65 18.44 -0.03
N VAL A 139 -13.44 18.01 -0.39
CA VAL A 139 -12.51 17.34 0.52
C VAL A 139 -11.57 18.36 1.12
N SER A 140 -11.45 18.39 2.46
CA SER A 140 -10.52 19.25 3.18
C SER A 140 -9.31 18.49 3.65
N GLY A 141 -8.13 19.12 3.59
CA GLY A 141 -6.90 18.49 4.06
C GLY A 141 -5.77 19.43 4.42
N VAL A 142 -4.91 18.95 5.30
CA VAL A 142 -3.69 19.63 5.75
C VAL A 142 -2.52 18.68 5.57
N VAL A 143 -1.45 19.15 4.93
CA VAL A 143 -0.21 18.37 4.80
C VAL A 143 0.50 18.35 6.16
N ALA A 144 0.90 17.18 6.61
CA ALA A 144 1.57 16.98 7.88
C ALA A 144 2.84 16.13 7.72
N GLY A 145 3.87 16.48 8.50
CA GLY A 145 4.98 15.57 8.76
C GLY A 145 4.65 14.56 9.85
N PHE A 146 5.66 13.81 10.30
CA PHE A 146 5.48 12.68 11.22
C PHE A 146 5.96 12.97 12.66
N THR A 147 6.53 14.14 12.93
CA THR A 147 6.90 14.51 14.29
C THR A 147 5.68 14.96 15.09
N ALA A 148 5.71 14.79 16.40
CA ALA A 148 4.62 15.22 17.28
C ALA A 148 4.29 16.72 17.09
N LYS A 149 5.31 17.56 16.90
CA LYS A 149 5.13 19.00 16.66
C LYS A 149 4.37 19.25 15.35
N GLU A 150 4.78 18.59 14.26
CA GLU A 150 4.14 18.76 12.94
C GLU A 150 2.69 18.27 12.96
N LEU A 151 2.43 17.12 13.58
CA LEU A 151 1.08 16.58 13.71
C LEU A 151 0.18 17.50 14.53
N LEU A 152 0.66 18.00 15.68
CA LEU A 152 -0.10 18.95 16.51
C LEU A 152 -0.35 20.28 15.78
N THR A 153 0.64 20.77 15.02
CA THR A 153 0.45 21.96 14.20
C THR A 153 -0.59 21.74 13.12
N ALA A 154 -0.53 20.63 12.40
CA ALA A 154 -1.50 20.30 11.37
C ALA A 154 -2.92 20.15 11.93
N LEU A 155 -3.08 19.53 13.10
CA LEU A 155 -4.37 19.45 13.79
C LEU A 155 -4.91 20.81 14.20
N ALA A 156 -4.06 21.68 14.74
CA ALA A 156 -4.48 23.05 15.11
C ALA A 156 -4.93 23.85 13.86
N VAL A 157 -4.18 23.77 12.76
CA VAL A 157 -4.55 24.40 11.49
C VAL A 157 -5.86 23.82 10.96
N ALA A 158 -6.03 22.49 10.97
CA ALA A 158 -7.23 21.81 10.56
C ALA A 158 -8.47 22.33 11.32
N LEU A 159 -8.39 22.44 12.67
CA LEU A 159 -9.47 22.93 13.51
C LEU A 159 -9.83 24.39 13.20
N VAL A 160 -8.84 25.26 13.05
CA VAL A 160 -9.06 26.68 12.72
C VAL A 160 -9.73 26.80 11.36
N LYS A 161 -9.22 26.09 10.35
CA LYS A 161 -9.78 26.14 8.99
C LYS A 161 -11.16 25.49 8.88
N PHE A 162 -11.43 24.44 9.62
CA PHE A 162 -12.72 23.80 9.65
C PHE A 162 -13.83 24.75 10.16
N GLN A 163 -13.51 25.63 11.12
CA GLN A 163 -14.45 26.65 11.63
C GLN A 163 -14.86 27.69 10.56
N GLU A 164 -14.07 27.86 9.50
CA GLU A 164 -14.43 28.76 8.39
C GLU A 164 -15.57 28.21 7.52
N GLY A 165 -15.92 26.93 7.67
CA GLY A 165 -17.09 26.30 7.04
C GLY A 165 -16.97 26.11 5.51
N LYS A 166 -15.75 26.14 4.97
CA LYS A 166 -15.47 25.93 3.54
C LYS A 166 -14.40 24.85 3.38
N PRO A 167 -14.46 24.05 2.32
CA PRO A 167 -13.36 23.13 1.99
C PRO A 167 -12.03 23.88 1.82
N PHE A 168 -10.94 23.26 2.24
CA PHE A 168 -9.61 23.87 2.22
C PHE A 168 -8.49 22.85 1.98
N PHE A 169 -7.39 23.34 1.43
CA PHE A 169 -6.11 22.66 1.40
C PHE A 169 -5.04 23.57 2.02
N VAL A 170 -4.20 23.00 2.86
CA VAL A 170 -3.05 23.70 3.48
C VAL A 170 -1.81 22.81 3.37
N ASN A 171 -0.76 23.41 2.81
CA ASN A 171 0.58 22.81 2.69
C ASN A 171 1.58 23.57 3.54
#